data_418e867cd0992d80b6ac3c56b741dc17
#
_entry.id   418e867cd0992d80b6ac3c56b741dc17
#
_cell.length_a   1.000
_cell.length_b   1.000
_cell.length_c   1.000
_cell.angle_alpha   90.00
_cell.angle_beta   90.00
_cell.angle_gamma   90.00
#
_symmetry.space_group_name_H-M   'P 1'
#
loop_
_entity.id
_entity.type
_entity.pdbx_description
1 polymer ?
#
loop_
_entity_poly.entity_id
_entity_poly.type
_entity_poly.pdbx_seq_one_letter_code
_entity_poly.pdbx_strand_id
1 'polypeptide(L)'
;GEEEIGSRHLVEFLEEYSELLQGDVVVIGDAGNWKVGVPALTTSLRGIAAVEVEVRTLAAAQHSGLFGGLYPDALITLSRILASLHDDDGNVAVPGLVDEEVEGLDLSEEEARRMAGAVEGLETIGRGSLVSRLWTGPAISVLAIDAPPVSEAINQLVPVARAKVSMRTAPTQDNHQAMAALKDHIESHVPWGAQVTVRESDFGEGFALTTGGPAFDAWKEGMSVAFDTEPVEMGVGGSIPFVAAFSERLPTAPILLTGAGDPTSSVHAPNESQDLGDLEKSVLAEAIALRLLAGG
;
A
#
# COMPACT_ATOMS: atom_id res chain seq x y z
N GLY A 1 -12.61 -12.31 11.15
CA GLY A 1 -11.64 -12.80 11.46
C GLY A 1 -10.22 -12.29 11.50
N GLU A 2 -9.33 -12.97 10.81
CA GLU A 2 -7.90 -12.65 10.81
C GLU A 2 -7.47 -11.71 9.69
N GLU A 3 -8.32 -11.43 8.73
CA GLU A 3 -7.97 -10.67 7.53
C GLU A 3 -7.40 -9.31 7.92
N GLU A 4 -8.08 -8.56 8.76
CA GLU A 4 -7.70 -7.22 9.25
C GLU A 4 -6.35 -7.16 10.01
N ILE A 5 -5.79 -8.29 10.39
CA ILE A 5 -4.51 -8.43 11.07
C ILE A 5 -3.48 -9.24 10.28
N GLY A 6 -3.71 -9.41 8.95
CA GLY A 6 -2.77 -10.01 8.01
C GLY A 6 -2.87 -11.52 7.87
N SER A 7 -4.01 -12.14 8.17
CA SER A 7 -4.35 -13.54 7.84
C SER A 7 -3.25 -14.58 8.14
N ARG A 8 -2.72 -14.57 9.34
CA ARG A 8 -1.52 -15.36 9.73
C ARG A 8 -1.63 -16.87 9.48
N HIS A 9 -2.85 -17.44 9.57
CA HIS A 9 -3.10 -18.88 9.39
C HIS A 9 -3.67 -19.22 8.01
N LEU A 10 -3.74 -18.25 7.09
CA LEU A 10 -4.35 -18.45 5.79
C LEU A 10 -3.63 -19.53 4.96
N VAL A 11 -2.30 -19.50 4.94
CA VAL A 11 -1.51 -20.47 4.16
C VAL A 11 -1.76 -21.89 4.65
N GLU A 12 -1.73 -22.13 5.97
CA GLU A 12 -2.04 -23.42 6.57
C GLU A 12 -3.47 -23.86 6.26
N PHE A 13 -4.43 -22.93 6.33
CA PHE A 13 -5.84 -23.18 5.98
C PHE A 13 -5.99 -23.59 4.51
N LEU A 14 -5.35 -22.87 3.58
CA LEU A 14 -5.39 -23.18 2.16
C LEU A 14 -4.73 -24.53 1.85
N GLU A 15 -3.71 -24.92 2.62
CA GLU A 15 -3.10 -26.25 2.51
C GLU A 15 -4.04 -27.36 2.97
N GLU A 16 -4.62 -27.23 4.15
CA GLU A 16 -5.47 -28.23 4.78
C GLU A 16 -6.78 -28.45 3.99
N TYR A 17 -7.36 -27.35 3.46
CA TYR A 17 -8.66 -27.40 2.76
C TYR A 17 -8.55 -27.23 1.25
N SER A 18 -7.37 -27.43 0.67
CA SER A 18 -7.11 -27.22 -0.77
C SER A 18 -8.10 -27.95 -1.70
N GLU A 19 -8.52 -29.19 -1.34
CA GLU A 19 -9.50 -29.95 -2.13
C GLU A 19 -10.91 -29.34 -2.13
N LEU A 20 -11.29 -28.65 -1.04
CA LEU A 20 -12.61 -28.01 -0.92
C LEU A 20 -12.63 -26.63 -1.61
N LEU A 21 -11.46 -26.03 -1.81
CA LEU A 21 -11.32 -24.69 -2.37
C LEU A 21 -11.07 -24.69 -3.88
N GLN A 22 -11.20 -25.85 -4.53
CA GLN A 22 -11.09 -25.95 -6.00
C GLN A 22 -12.24 -25.20 -6.66
N GLY A 23 -11.92 -24.40 -7.68
CA GLY A 23 -12.88 -23.64 -8.46
C GLY A 23 -12.32 -23.25 -9.81
N ASP A 24 -13.20 -22.98 -10.77
CA ASP A 24 -12.82 -22.51 -12.11
C ASP A 24 -12.51 -21.00 -12.12
N VAL A 25 -13.00 -20.27 -11.14
CA VAL A 25 -12.80 -18.81 -10.94
C VAL A 25 -12.76 -18.52 -9.45
N VAL A 26 -11.86 -17.64 -9.03
CA VAL A 26 -11.82 -17.08 -7.67
C VAL A 26 -12.32 -15.65 -7.72
N VAL A 27 -13.35 -15.33 -6.93
CA VAL A 27 -13.85 -13.96 -6.80
C VAL A 27 -13.56 -13.46 -5.39
N ILE A 28 -12.88 -12.35 -5.29
CA ILE A 28 -12.51 -11.69 -4.04
C ILE A 28 -13.22 -10.34 -3.99
N GLY A 29 -14.16 -10.20 -3.05
CA GLY A 29 -14.98 -9.00 -2.87
C GLY A 29 -14.38 -7.98 -1.91
N ASP A 30 -13.07 -7.75 -1.97
CA ASP A 30 -12.30 -6.90 -1.04
C ASP A 30 -11.64 -5.70 -1.75
N ALA A 31 -12.29 -5.19 -2.76
CA ALA A 31 -11.87 -4.00 -3.51
C ALA A 31 -13.05 -3.02 -3.67
N GLY A 32 -12.90 -2.04 -4.53
CA GLY A 32 -13.95 -1.02 -4.72
C GLY A 32 -14.08 -0.58 -6.17
N ASN A 33 -15.04 0.29 -6.38
CA ASN A 33 -15.30 0.97 -7.62
C ASN A 33 -14.34 2.16 -7.81
N TRP A 34 -14.11 2.57 -9.05
CA TRP A 34 -13.31 3.76 -9.36
C TRP A 34 -13.92 5.05 -8.77
N LYS A 35 -15.23 5.17 -8.88
CA LYS A 35 -16.06 6.24 -8.31
C LYS A 35 -17.46 5.69 -8.09
N VAL A 36 -18.27 6.35 -7.28
CA VAL A 36 -19.70 6.04 -7.20
C VAL A 36 -20.30 6.03 -8.60
N GLY A 37 -20.92 4.93 -8.98
CA GLY A 37 -21.52 4.70 -10.29
C GLY A 37 -20.55 4.30 -11.42
N VAL A 38 -19.25 4.18 -11.16
CA VAL A 38 -18.25 3.72 -12.14
C VAL A 38 -17.57 2.46 -11.62
N PRO A 39 -17.99 1.27 -12.06
CA PRO A 39 -17.47 0.01 -11.55
C PRO A 39 -16.02 -0.21 -11.97
N ALA A 40 -15.29 -0.98 -11.17
CA ALA A 40 -13.91 -1.31 -11.47
C ALA A 40 -13.56 -2.77 -11.18
N LEU A 41 -12.62 -3.30 -11.98
CA LEU A 41 -11.87 -4.50 -11.65
C LEU A 41 -10.47 -4.09 -11.20
N THR A 42 -10.10 -4.54 -10.00
CA THR A 42 -8.74 -4.32 -9.51
C THR A 42 -7.80 -5.30 -10.17
N THR A 43 -6.81 -4.79 -10.90
CA THR A 43 -5.89 -5.59 -11.71
C THR A 43 -4.47 -5.62 -11.15
N SER A 44 -4.17 -4.77 -10.17
CA SER A 44 -2.87 -4.77 -9.51
C SER A 44 -2.93 -4.31 -8.06
N LEU A 45 -2.02 -4.85 -7.26
CA LEU A 45 -1.82 -4.51 -5.86
C LEU A 45 -0.35 -4.16 -5.64
N ARG A 46 -0.07 -3.10 -4.90
CA ARG A 46 1.31 -2.77 -4.53
C ARG A 46 1.85 -3.73 -3.49
N GLY A 47 3.17 -3.99 -3.58
CA GLY A 47 3.90 -4.66 -2.54
C GLY A 47 4.14 -3.77 -1.31
N ILE A 48 4.64 -4.38 -0.25
CA ILE A 48 5.04 -3.70 0.98
C ILE A 48 6.39 -4.21 1.47
N ALA A 49 7.28 -3.29 1.83
CA ALA A 49 8.52 -3.55 2.54
C ALA A 49 8.66 -2.53 3.66
N ALA A 50 8.62 -2.96 4.91
CA ALA A 50 8.71 -2.07 6.05
C ALA A 50 9.83 -2.46 6.99
N VAL A 51 10.43 -1.45 7.62
CA VAL A 51 11.56 -1.63 8.54
C VAL A 51 11.36 -0.80 9.81
N GLU A 52 11.94 -1.31 10.90
CA GLU A 52 12.20 -0.55 12.11
C GLU A 52 13.65 -0.08 12.11
N VAL A 53 13.84 1.23 12.23
CA VAL A 53 15.16 1.88 12.27
C VAL A 53 15.44 2.36 13.68
N GLU A 54 16.48 1.86 14.31
CA GLU A 54 16.99 2.37 15.60
C GLU A 54 18.30 3.11 15.36
N VAL A 55 18.38 4.33 15.85
CA VAL A 55 19.59 5.16 15.83
C VAL A 55 20.06 5.36 17.26
N ARG A 56 21.36 5.19 17.48
CA ARG A 56 22.02 5.41 18.76
C ARG A 56 23.23 6.34 18.59
N THR A 57 23.27 7.42 19.37
CA THR A 57 24.36 8.39 19.35
C THR A 57 25.14 8.45 20.66
N LEU A 58 24.49 8.11 21.77
CA LEU A 58 25.09 8.20 23.12
C LEU A 58 24.78 6.94 23.94
N ALA A 59 25.62 6.64 24.88
CA ALA A 59 25.40 5.53 25.83
C ALA A 59 24.26 5.84 26.83
N ALA A 60 24.12 7.11 27.20
CA ALA A 60 23.08 7.63 28.09
C ALA A 60 22.76 9.10 27.73
N ALA A 61 21.60 9.58 28.18
CA ALA A 61 21.21 10.97 27.99
C ALA A 61 22.25 11.92 28.65
N GLN A 62 22.53 13.04 27.96
CA GLN A 62 23.47 14.07 28.41
C GLN A 62 22.80 15.44 28.38
N HIS A 63 23.27 16.34 29.22
CA HIS A 63 22.75 17.72 29.23
C HIS A 63 23.04 18.44 27.91
N SER A 64 21.98 18.89 27.22
CA SER A 64 22.08 19.49 25.87
C SER A 64 22.91 20.76 25.82
N GLY A 65 22.85 21.58 26.85
CA GLY A 65 23.68 22.82 26.96
C GLY A 65 25.17 22.54 27.16
N LEU A 66 25.56 21.36 27.63
CA LEU A 66 26.97 21.00 27.82
C LEU A 66 27.55 20.27 26.60
N PHE A 67 26.79 19.39 25.96
CA PHE A 67 27.31 18.51 24.93
C PHE A 67 26.67 18.69 23.56
N GLY A 68 25.55 19.44 23.42
CA GLY A 68 24.82 19.59 22.17
C GLY A 68 25.56 20.27 21.03
N GLY A 69 26.65 21.01 21.36
CA GLY A 69 27.55 21.58 20.34
C GLY A 69 28.64 20.62 19.86
N LEU A 70 28.79 19.45 20.51
CA LEU A 70 29.82 18.45 20.21
C LEU A 70 29.27 17.19 19.58
N TYR A 71 28.14 16.70 20.09
CA TYR A 71 27.54 15.44 19.66
C TYR A 71 26.08 15.64 19.26
N PRO A 72 25.62 14.97 18.19
CA PRO A 72 24.22 14.98 17.80
C PRO A 72 23.36 14.17 18.77
N ASP A 73 22.11 14.57 18.96
CA ASP A 73 21.11 13.70 19.54
C ASP A 73 20.60 12.68 18.50
N ALA A 74 19.98 11.60 18.98
CA ALA A 74 19.48 10.54 18.10
C ALA A 74 18.29 10.98 17.25
N LEU A 75 17.46 11.94 17.70
CA LEU A 75 16.30 12.43 16.97
C LEU A 75 16.70 13.23 15.73
N ILE A 76 17.64 14.17 15.84
CA ILE A 76 18.13 14.92 14.68
C ILE A 76 18.87 14.00 13.70
N THR A 77 19.59 12.99 14.20
CA THR A 77 20.28 12.00 13.39
C THR A 77 19.27 11.16 12.60
N LEU A 78 18.25 10.62 13.27
CA LEU A 78 17.16 9.86 12.65
C LEU A 78 16.40 10.73 11.63
N SER A 79 16.07 11.99 11.97
CA SER A 79 15.38 12.91 11.06
C SER A 79 16.13 13.13 9.75
N ARG A 80 17.48 13.19 9.78
CA ARG A 80 18.29 13.30 8.56
C ARG A 80 18.25 12.03 7.71
N ILE A 81 18.26 10.87 8.34
CA ILE A 81 18.08 9.59 7.63
C ILE A 81 16.69 9.53 6.99
N LEU A 82 15.63 9.87 7.72
CA LEU A 82 14.27 9.88 7.19
C LEU A 82 14.09 10.88 6.06
N ALA A 83 14.69 12.07 6.18
CA ALA A 83 14.66 13.08 5.11
C ALA A 83 15.36 12.61 3.82
N SER A 84 16.39 11.77 3.91
CA SER A 84 17.07 11.24 2.72
C SER A 84 16.26 10.25 1.89
N LEU A 85 15.13 9.75 2.43
CA LEU A 85 14.26 8.81 1.72
C LEU A 85 13.51 9.45 0.54
N HIS A 86 13.44 10.78 0.52
CA HIS A 86 12.86 11.56 -0.58
C HIS A 86 13.86 12.61 -1.06
N ASP A 87 13.79 12.93 -2.35
CA ASP A 87 14.47 14.10 -2.91
C ASP A 87 13.69 15.41 -2.64
N ASP A 88 14.22 16.53 -3.12
CA ASP A 88 13.61 17.85 -2.91
C ASP A 88 12.24 18.01 -3.62
N ASP A 89 11.98 17.21 -4.65
CA ASP A 89 10.70 17.18 -5.38
C ASP A 89 9.70 16.14 -4.78
N GLY A 90 10.12 15.43 -3.72
CA GLY A 90 9.31 14.41 -3.06
C GLY A 90 9.27 13.05 -3.75
N ASN A 91 10.14 12.80 -4.74
CA ASN A 91 10.30 11.46 -5.27
C ASN A 91 11.02 10.55 -4.28
N VAL A 92 10.71 9.25 -4.28
CA VAL A 92 11.45 8.28 -3.49
C VAL A 92 12.90 8.21 -3.98
N ALA A 93 13.85 8.45 -3.07
CA ALA A 93 15.27 8.51 -3.37
C ALA A 93 16.01 7.17 -3.23
N VAL A 94 15.30 6.11 -2.83
CA VAL A 94 15.86 4.74 -2.75
C VAL A 94 16.11 4.22 -4.17
N PRO A 95 17.36 3.85 -4.52
CA PRO A 95 17.69 3.45 -5.88
C PRO A 95 17.17 2.06 -6.23
N GLY A 96 16.96 1.79 -7.53
CA GLY A 96 16.63 0.46 -8.04
C GLY A 96 15.17 0.05 -7.87
N LEU A 97 14.30 0.98 -7.50
CA LEU A 97 12.86 0.73 -7.44
C LEU A 97 12.22 0.90 -8.83
N VAL A 98 11.25 0.04 -9.09
CA VAL A 98 10.40 0.12 -10.28
C VAL A 98 9.42 1.28 -10.14
N ASP A 99 9.28 2.07 -11.19
CA ASP A 99 8.37 3.22 -11.28
C ASP A 99 7.75 3.20 -12.68
N GLU A 100 6.52 2.72 -12.78
CA GLU A 100 5.81 2.49 -14.04
C GLU A 100 4.67 3.48 -14.22
N GLU A 101 4.52 4.02 -15.43
CA GLU A 101 3.44 4.93 -15.76
C GLU A 101 2.18 4.16 -16.15
N VAL A 102 1.03 4.59 -15.62
CA VAL A 102 -0.30 4.07 -15.99
C VAL A 102 -0.87 4.95 -17.08
N GLU A 103 -1.32 4.34 -18.18
CA GLU A 103 -1.92 5.04 -19.30
C GLU A 103 -3.46 4.94 -19.28
N GLY A 104 -4.12 5.93 -19.83
CA GLY A 104 -5.57 5.91 -20.14
C GLY A 104 -6.51 6.24 -18.99
N LEU A 105 -6.01 6.30 -17.75
CA LEU A 105 -6.79 6.70 -16.58
C LEU A 105 -5.99 7.69 -15.75
N ASP A 106 -6.61 8.78 -15.34
CA ASP A 106 -5.95 9.75 -14.46
C ASP A 106 -6.95 10.35 -13.47
N LEU A 107 -6.39 10.95 -12.44
CA LEU A 107 -7.08 11.61 -11.35
C LEU A 107 -6.72 13.10 -11.35
N SER A 108 -7.69 13.98 -11.24
CA SER A 108 -7.38 15.39 -11.06
C SER A 108 -6.84 15.68 -9.65
N GLU A 109 -6.02 16.72 -9.53
CA GLU A 109 -5.52 17.14 -8.20
C GLU A 109 -6.64 17.49 -7.23
N GLU A 110 -7.75 18.04 -7.73
CA GLU A 110 -8.92 18.37 -6.90
C GLU A 110 -9.58 17.09 -6.34
N GLU A 111 -9.73 16.06 -7.18
CA GLU A 111 -10.26 14.76 -6.75
C GLU A 111 -9.32 14.08 -5.75
N ALA A 112 -8.02 14.04 -6.05
CA ALA A 112 -7.00 13.47 -5.15
C ALA A 112 -7.01 14.18 -3.79
N ARG A 113 -7.07 15.51 -3.78
CA ARG A 113 -7.17 16.32 -2.55
C ARG A 113 -8.41 16.00 -1.74
N ARG A 114 -9.56 15.86 -2.40
CA ARG A 114 -10.82 15.53 -1.74
C ARG A 114 -10.80 14.12 -1.15
N MET A 115 -10.30 13.13 -1.92
CA MET A 115 -10.19 11.74 -1.47
C MET A 115 -9.24 11.60 -0.26
N ALA A 116 -8.10 12.28 -0.28
CA ALA A 116 -7.12 12.25 0.81
C ALA A 116 -7.51 13.11 2.03
N GLY A 117 -8.51 13.97 1.93
CA GLY A 117 -8.80 14.96 2.96
C GLY A 117 -7.64 15.95 3.17
N ALA A 118 -6.90 16.29 2.11
CA ALA A 118 -5.73 17.13 2.20
C ALA A 118 -6.08 18.56 2.64
N VAL A 119 -5.26 19.12 3.53
CA VAL A 119 -5.45 20.50 4.00
C VAL A 119 -5.23 21.51 2.86
N GLU A 120 -5.82 22.70 3.00
CA GLU A 120 -5.69 23.76 2.00
C GLU A 120 -4.21 24.16 1.80
N GLY A 121 -3.81 24.29 0.54
CA GLY A 121 -2.44 24.67 0.17
C GLY A 121 -1.41 23.54 0.18
N LEU A 122 -1.77 22.31 0.58
CA LEU A 122 -0.86 21.17 0.46
C LEU A 122 -0.70 20.79 -1.02
N GLU A 123 0.54 20.69 -1.46
CA GLU A 123 0.89 20.27 -2.82
C GLU A 123 1.09 18.75 -2.88
N THR A 124 0.85 18.13 -4.04
CA THR A 124 1.21 16.74 -4.29
C THR A 124 2.72 16.61 -4.47
N ILE A 125 3.31 15.49 -4.07
CA ILE A 125 4.73 15.21 -4.18
C ILE A 125 5.01 14.16 -5.25
N GLY A 126 6.25 14.11 -5.76
CA GLY A 126 6.69 13.11 -6.73
C GLY A 126 6.31 13.45 -8.18
N ARG A 127 6.69 12.59 -9.09
CA ARG A 127 6.54 12.74 -10.56
C ARG A 127 5.58 11.72 -11.16
N GLY A 128 5.20 11.93 -12.43
CA GLY A 128 4.26 11.07 -13.17
C GLY A 128 2.80 11.41 -12.88
N SER A 129 1.87 10.68 -13.48
CA SER A 129 0.44 10.84 -13.24
C SER A 129 0.06 10.51 -11.79
N LEU A 130 -1.05 11.06 -11.29
CA LEU A 130 -1.46 10.81 -9.90
C LEU A 130 -1.82 9.32 -9.68
N VAL A 131 -2.42 8.67 -10.68
CA VAL A 131 -2.72 7.24 -10.60
C VAL A 131 -1.47 6.39 -10.58
N SER A 132 -0.42 6.75 -11.33
CA SER A 132 0.86 6.02 -11.30
C SER A 132 1.50 6.11 -9.91
N ARG A 133 1.54 7.29 -9.29
CA ARG A 133 2.02 7.46 -7.91
C ARG A 133 1.24 6.62 -6.90
N LEU A 134 -0.06 6.41 -7.13
CA LEU A 134 -0.92 5.62 -6.24
C LEU A 134 -0.80 4.11 -6.46
N TRP A 135 -0.57 3.64 -7.70
CA TRP A 135 -0.73 2.23 -8.06
C TRP A 135 0.55 1.52 -8.47
N THR A 136 1.47 2.21 -9.16
CA THR A 136 2.64 1.58 -9.79
C THR A 136 3.97 2.25 -9.45
N GLY A 137 3.94 3.44 -8.84
CA GLY A 137 5.12 4.11 -8.32
C GLY A 137 5.46 3.70 -6.89
N PRO A 138 6.73 3.81 -6.48
CA PRO A 138 7.12 3.61 -5.10
C PRO A 138 6.62 4.76 -4.22
N ALA A 139 6.30 4.45 -2.96
CA ALA A 139 5.95 5.47 -1.97
C ALA A 139 6.50 5.09 -0.60
N ILE A 140 7.02 6.06 0.16
CA ILE A 140 7.54 5.82 1.50
C ILE A 140 6.78 6.70 2.50
N SER A 141 6.43 6.09 3.63
CA SER A 141 5.81 6.78 4.76
C SER A 141 6.49 6.42 6.06
N VAL A 142 6.62 7.40 6.95
CA VAL A 142 7.04 7.18 8.34
C VAL A 142 5.78 6.97 9.17
N LEU A 143 5.57 5.74 9.64
CA LEU A 143 4.35 5.35 10.36
C LEU A 143 4.39 5.69 11.84
N ALA A 144 5.59 5.69 12.43
CA ALA A 144 5.79 6.00 13.85
C ALA A 144 7.20 6.49 14.12
N ILE A 145 7.35 7.30 15.16
CA ILE A 145 8.64 7.70 15.72
C ILE A 145 8.53 7.59 17.26
N ASP A 146 9.45 6.83 17.87
CA ASP A 146 9.61 6.80 19.31
C ASP A 146 10.50 7.97 19.74
N ALA A 147 9.88 8.95 20.40
CA ALA A 147 10.51 10.14 20.94
C ALA A 147 9.86 10.51 22.27
N PRO A 148 10.54 11.21 23.17
CA PRO A 148 9.91 11.74 24.36
C PRO A 148 8.75 12.68 23.98
N PRO A 149 7.59 12.57 24.65
CA PRO A 149 6.49 13.52 24.45
C PRO A 149 6.94 14.96 24.71
N VAL A 150 6.44 15.92 23.95
CA VAL A 150 6.80 17.35 24.13
C VAL A 150 6.55 17.84 25.55
N SER A 151 5.49 17.32 26.21
CA SER A 151 5.15 17.64 27.61
C SER A 151 6.14 17.11 28.64
N GLU A 152 6.99 16.13 28.27
CA GLU A 152 8.00 15.51 29.12
C GLU A 152 9.43 15.91 28.71
N ALA A 153 9.55 16.80 27.71
CA ALA A 153 10.85 17.22 27.20
C ALA A 153 11.64 18.00 28.24
N ILE A 154 12.90 17.62 28.43
CA ILE A 154 13.87 18.32 29.29
C ILE A 154 15.12 18.66 28.48
N ASN A 155 15.99 19.50 29.01
CA ASN A 155 17.23 19.94 28.33
C ASN A 155 18.29 18.83 28.24
N GLN A 156 17.99 17.76 27.49
CA GLN A 156 18.90 16.63 27.26
C GLN A 156 19.01 16.24 25.79
N LEU A 157 20.15 15.66 25.42
CA LEU A 157 20.36 14.93 24.18
C LEU A 157 19.74 13.54 24.33
N VAL A 158 18.80 13.20 23.46
CA VAL A 158 18.18 11.87 23.42
C VAL A 158 19.19 10.86 22.86
N PRO A 159 19.53 9.80 23.61
CA PRO A 159 20.59 8.86 23.21
C PRO A 159 20.17 7.84 22.14
N VAL A 160 18.87 7.52 22.06
CA VAL A 160 18.29 6.53 21.15
C VAL A 160 16.99 7.06 20.61
N ALA A 161 16.75 6.88 19.31
CA ALA A 161 15.48 7.17 18.65
C ALA A 161 15.15 6.02 17.69
N ARG A 162 13.84 5.77 17.47
CA ARG A 162 13.36 4.73 16.56
C ARG A 162 12.30 5.30 15.64
N ALA A 163 12.21 4.71 14.44
CA ALA A 163 11.10 4.95 13.53
C ALA A 163 10.66 3.65 12.86
N LYS A 164 9.37 3.58 12.51
CA LYS A 164 8.84 2.58 11.58
C LYS A 164 8.65 3.24 10.22
N VAL A 165 9.36 2.73 9.22
CA VAL A 165 9.32 3.18 7.83
C VAL A 165 8.63 2.12 6.99
N SER A 166 7.61 2.50 6.23
CA SER A 166 6.89 1.61 5.31
C SER A 166 7.08 2.12 3.88
N MET A 167 7.54 1.23 3.02
CA MET A 167 7.68 1.45 1.59
C MET A 167 6.66 0.62 0.84
N ARG A 168 5.88 1.27 -0.04
CA ARG A 168 5.05 0.62 -1.04
C ARG A 168 5.84 0.54 -2.34
N THR A 169 5.72 -0.58 -3.04
CA THR A 169 6.47 -0.87 -4.26
C THR A 169 5.54 -1.15 -5.42
N ALA A 170 6.02 -0.98 -6.64
CA ALA A 170 5.26 -1.34 -7.83
C ALA A 170 4.78 -2.81 -7.78
N PRO A 171 3.65 -3.14 -8.42
CA PRO A 171 3.14 -4.52 -8.48
C PRO A 171 4.13 -5.54 -9.06
N THR A 172 5.03 -5.09 -9.94
CA THR A 172 6.03 -5.90 -10.65
C THR A 172 7.39 -5.92 -9.95
N GLN A 173 7.55 -5.20 -8.84
CA GLN A 173 8.80 -5.11 -8.09
C GLN A 173 9.11 -6.42 -7.35
N ASP A 174 10.33 -6.91 -7.48
CA ASP A 174 10.90 -7.90 -6.56
C ASP A 174 11.11 -7.24 -5.18
N ASN A 175 10.27 -7.59 -4.23
CA ASN A 175 10.27 -6.95 -2.91
C ASN A 175 11.45 -7.36 -2.02
N HIS A 176 12.12 -8.48 -2.27
CA HIS A 176 13.36 -8.79 -1.60
C HIS A 176 14.47 -7.83 -2.01
N GLN A 177 14.54 -7.49 -3.29
CA GLN A 177 15.48 -6.47 -3.78
C GLN A 177 15.12 -5.08 -3.27
N ALA A 178 13.84 -4.73 -3.24
CA ALA A 178 13.37 -3.45 -2.70
C ALA A 178 13.68 -3.31 -1.20
N MET A 179 13.47 -4.36 -0.40
CA MET A 179 13.82 -4.39 1.03
C MET A 179 15.32 -4.20 1.24
N ALA A 180 16.15 -4.89 0.46
CA ALA A 180 17.60 -4.73 0.51
C ALA A 180 18.01 -3.29 0.15
N ALA A 181 17.45 -2.73 -0.93
CA ALA A 181 17.73 -1.35 -1.35
C ALA A 181 17.33 -0.31 -0.28
N LEU A 182 16.18 -0.50 0.37
CA LEU A 182 15.75 0.37 1.47
C LEU A 182 16.73 0.33 2.65
N LYS A 183 17.17 -0.87 3.06
CA LYS A 183 18.15 -1.04 4.15
C LYS A 183 19.50 -0.41 3.79
N ASP A 184 20.01 -0.68 2.60
CA ASP A 184 21.28 -0.12 2.11
C ASP A 184 21.22 1.41 2.03
N HIS A 185 20.09 1.97 1.58
CA HIS A 185 19.88 3.42 1.56
C HIS A 185 19.96 4.00 2.96
N ILE A 186 19.22 3.45 3.93
CA ILE A 186 19.21 3.91 5.31
C ILE A 186 20.63 3.84 5.92
N GLU A 187 21.30 2.70 5.77
CA GLU A 187 22.64 2.48 6.33
C GLU A 187 23.70 3.40 5.71
N SER A 188 23.60 3.67 4.39
CA SER A 188 24.54 4.55 3.70
C SER A 188 24.33 6.06 4.00
N HIS A 189 23.17 6.44 4.49
CA HIS A 189 22.84 7.84 4.82
C HIS A 189 22.95 8.17 6.32
N VAL A 190 23.61 7.32 7.09
CA VAL A 190 23.84 7.58 8.54
C VAL A 190 24.89 8.68 8.71
N PRO A 191 24.53 9.85 9.26
CA PRO A 191 25.46 10.95 9.43
C PRO A 191 26.32 10.75 10.69
N TRP A 192 27.49 11.39 10.70
CA TRP A 192 28.36 11.57 11.87
C TRP A 192 28.83 10.29 12.56
N GLY A 193 28.78 9.15 11.90
CA GLY A 193 29.20 7.87 12.47
C GLY A 193 28.32 7.34 13.59
N ALA A 194 27.04 7.75 13.63
CA ALA A 194 26.07 7.19 14.56
C ALA A 194 25.90 5.67 14.32
N GLN A 195 25.45 4.96 15.33
CA GLN A 195 25.09 3.55 15.18
C GLN A 195 23.66 3.44 14.68
N VAL A 196 23.44 2.64 13.66
CA VAL A 196 22.11 2.31 13.14
C VAL A 196 21.87 0.81 13.21
N THR A 197 20.64 0.42 13.50
CA THR A 197 20.15 -0.95 13.35
C THR A 197 18.86 -0.93 12.59
N VAL A 198 18.80 -1.65 11.47
CA VAL A 198 17.61 -1.77 10.64
C VAL A 198 17.07 -3.19 10.74
N ARG A 199 15.81 -3.34 11.17
CA ARG A 199 15.11 -4.62 11.27
C ARG A 199 13.92 -4.64 10.34
N GLU A 200 13.77 -5.72 9.59
CA GLU A 200 12.56 -5.96 8.79
C GLU A 200 11.35 -6.15 9.70
N SER A 201 10.20 -5.58 9.32
CA SER A 201 8.95 -5.70 10.07
C SER A 201 7.82 -6.28 9.24
N ASP A 202 7.36 -5.59 8.19
CA ASP A 202 6.29 -6.09 7.33
C ASP A 202 6.83 -6.32 5.91
N PHE A 203 6.37 -7.41 5.30
CA PHE A 203 6.75 -7.81 3.96
C PHE A 203 5.57 -8.41 3.22
N GLY A 204 5.42 -8.08 1.93
CA GLY A 204 4.43 -8.67 1.04
C GLY A 204 4.77 -8.32 -0.40
N GLU A 205 4.72 -9.33 -1.28
CA GLU A 205 4.92 -9.12 -2.71
C GLU A 205 3.80 -8.28 -3.32
N GLY A 206 4.15 -7.53 -4.37
CA GLY A 206 3.17 -6.93 -5.25
C GLY A 206 2.47 -8.00 -6.09
N PHE A 207 1.36 -7.62 -6.68
CA PHE A 207 0.60 -8.54 -7.51
C PHE A 207 0.02 -7.81 -8.72
N ALA A 208 0.22 -8.39 -9.90
CA ALA A 208 -0.40 -7.93 -11.15
C ALA A 208 -1.17 -9.10 -11.77
N LEU A 209 -2.46 -8.89 -12.00
CA LEU A 209 -3.33 -9.88 -12.65
C LEU A 209 -3.12 -9.88 -14.16
N THR A 210 -3.07 -11.06 -14.74
CA THR A 210 -3.27 -11.19 -16.17
C THR A 210 -4.77 -11.07 -16.44
N THR A 211 -5.19 -9.94 -16.99
CA THR A 211 -6.59 -9.69 -17.35
C THR A 211 -6.93 -10.32 -18.69
N GLY A 212 -8.13 -10.87 -18.80
CA GLY A 212 -8.64 -11.44 -20.04
C GLY A 212 -9.22 -12.86 -19.88
N GLY A 213 -9.90 -13.29 -20.93
CA GLY A 213 -10.58 -14.57 -20.96
C GLY A 213 -12.00 -14.57 -20.40
N PRO A 214 -12.70 -15.71 -20.49
CA PRO A 214 -14.15 -15.78 -20.28
C PRO A 214 -14.64 -15.22 -18.93
N ALA A 215 -13.85 -15.40 -17.87
CA ALA A 215 -14.22 -14.94 -16.54
C ALA A 215 -14.19 -13.39 -16.45
N PHE A 216 -13.13 -12.77 -16.95
CA PHE A 216 -13.02 -11.30 -17.01
C PHE A 216 -14.08 -10.69 -17.94
N ASP A 217 -14.31 -11.31 -19.11
CA ASP A 217 -15.29 -10.83 -20.09
C ASP A 217 -16.72 -10.88 -19.50
N ALA A 218 -17.08 -11.98 -18.84
CA ALA A 218 -18.38 -12.13 -18.19
C ALA A 218 -18.57 -11.11 -17.03
N TRP A 219 -17.51 -10.83 -16.29
CA TRP A 219 -17.57 -9.87 -15.19
C TRP A 219 -17.71 -8.43 -15.70
N LYS A 220 -16.94 -8.06 -16.73
CA LYS A 220 -17.05 -6.76 -17.39
C LYS A 220 -18.44 -6.54 -17.99
N GLU A 221 -18.97 -7.55 -18.68
CA GLU A 221 -20.34 -7.48 -19.21
C GLU A 221 -21.37 -7.31 -18.10
N GLY A 222 -21.25 -8.10 -17.02
CA GLY A 222 -22.13 -7.98 -15.85
C GLY A 222 -22.09 -6.58 -15.24
N MET A 223 -20.92 -6.00 -15.08
CA MET A 223 -20.72 -4.64 -14.57
C MET A 223 -21.31 -3.60 -15.54
N SER A 224 -20.99 -3.70 -16.83
CA SER A 224 -21.48 -2.76 -17.85
C SER A 224 -23.02 -2.72 -17.86
N VAL A 225 -23.67 -3.88 -17.80
CA VAL A 225 -25.14 -3.98 -17.77
C VAL A 225 -25.73 -3.42 -16.47
N ALA A 226 -25.13 -3.77 -15.31
CA ALA A 226 -25.69 -3.38 -14.02
C ALA A 226 -25.51 -1.88 -13.72
N PHE A 227 -24.39 -1.31 -14.13
CA PHE A 227 -24.06 0.08 -13.86
C PHE A 227 -24.46 1.04 -14.97
N ASP A 228 -24.84 0.53 -16.16
CA ASP A 228 -25.01 1.32 -17.40
C ASP A 228 -23.76 2.17 -17.72
N THR A 229 -22.60 1.60 -17.44
CA THR A 229 -21.28 2.26 -17.54
C THR A 229 -20.19 1.20 -17.71
N GLU A 230 -19.28 1.41 -18.65
CA GLU A 230 -18.16 0.50 -18.84
C GLU A 230 -17.27 0.44 -17.61
N PRO A 231 -16.90 -0.76 -17.15
CA PRO A 231 -15.98 -0.91 -16.03
C PRO A 231 -14.56 -0.48 -16.39
N VAL A 232 -13.84 0.06 -15.43
CA VAL A 232 -12.42 0.40 -15.58
C VAL A 232 -11.53 -0.66 -14.94
N GLU A 233 -10.34 -0.84 -15.47
CA GLU A 233 -9.28 -1.61 -14.84
C GLU A 233 -8.43 -0.66 -14.01
N MET A 234 -8.25 -0.94 -12.73
CA MET A 234 -7.49 -0.07 -11.84
C MET A 234 -6.50 -0.83 -10.95
N GLY A 235 -5.47 -0.14 -10.49
CA GLY A 235 -4.61 -0.61 -9.41
C GLY A 235 -5.15 -0.20 -8.05
N VAL A 236 -4.66 -0.87 -7.00
CA VAL A 236 -4.90 -0.48 -5.61
C VAL A 236 -3.57 -0.30 -4.90
N GLY A 237 -3.46 0.80 -4.15
CA GLY A 237 -2.25 1.14 -3.40
C GLY A 237 -1.99 0.25 -2.18
N GLY A 238 -2.98 -0.53 -1.74
CA GLY A 238 -2.87 -1.52 -0.68
C GLY A 238 -2.33 -2.87 -1.17
N SER A 239 -1.93 -3.72 -0.24
CA SER A 239 -1.62 -5.12 -0.49
C SER A 239 -2.72 -5.97 0.16
N ILE A 240 -3.16 -7.01 -0.56
CA ILE A 240 -4.13 -7.99 -0.05
C ILE A 240 -3.41 -9.34 -0.01
N PRO A 241 -2.87 -9.73 1.16
CA PRO A 241 -1.98 -10.90 1.26
C PRO A 241 -2.57 -12.20 0.75
N PHE A 242 -3.89 -12.39 0.89
CA PHE A 242 -4.53 -13.62 0.46
C PHE A 242 -4.68 -13.74 -1.07
N VAL A 243 -4.60 -12.65 -1.84
CA VAL A 243 -4.61 -12.70 -3.31
C VAL A 243 -3.40 -13.49 -3.82
N ALA A 244 -2.20 -13.18 -3.30
CA ALA A 244 -0.98 -13.91 -3.64
C ALA A 244 -1.08 -15.39 -3.23
N ALA A 245 -1.56 -15.67 -2.02
CA ALA A 245 -1.73 -17.02 -1.51
C ALA A 245 -2.70 -17.87 -2.36
N PHE A 246 -3.82 -17.29 -2.81
CA PHE A 246 -4.75 -17.96 -3.72
C PHE A 246 -4.14 -18.19 -5.10
N SER A 247 -3.42 -17.20 -5.64
CA SER A 247 -2.75 -17.32 -6.95
C SER A 247 -1.73 -18.45 -6.98
N GLU A 248 -0.96 -18.62 -5.92
CA GLU A 248 0.00 -19.72 -5.80
C GLU A 248 -0.68 -21.10 -5.73
N ARG A 249 -1.81 -21.17 -5.04
CA ARG A 249 -2.54 -22.45 -4.82
C ARG A 249 -3.44 -22.84 -5.95
N LEU A 250 -3.99 -21.87 -6.68
CA LEU A 250 -4.91 -22.08 -7.79
C LEU A 250 -4.38 -21.41 -9.07
N PRO A 251 -3.20 -21.81 -9.57
CA PRO A 251 -2.50 -21.08 -10.64
C PRO A 251 -3.23 -21.06 -11.98
N THR A 252 -4.25 -21.90 -12.15
CA THR A 252 -5.05 -21.97 -13.38
C THR A 252 -6.39 -21.26 -13.27
N ALA A 253 -6.84 -20.91 -12.06
CA ALA A 253 -8.09 -20.20 -11.84
C ALA A 253 -7.85 -18.69 -11.94
N PRO A 254 -8.54 -17.96 -12.83
CA PRO A 254 -8.48 -16.51 -12.83
C PRO A 254 -9.00 -15.93 -11.52
N ILE A 255 -8.31 -14.92 -11.00
CA ILE A 255 -8.73 -14.19 -9.81
C ILE A 255 -9.39 -12.89 -10.26
N LEU A 256 -10.62 -12.68 -9.83
CA LEU A 256 -11.37 -11.45 -10.02
C LEU A 256 -11.40 -10.68 -8.71
N LEU A 257 -10.81 -9.50 -8.71
CA LEU A 257 -10.76 -8.62 -7.55
C LEU A 257 -11.74 -7.48 -7.78
N THR A 258 -12.79 -7.43 -6.98
CA THR A 258 -13.92 -6.51 -7.14
C THR A 258 -14.46 -6.10 -5.77
N GLY A 259 -15.45 -5.23 -5.73
CA GLY A 259 -16.15 -4.83 -4.51
C GLY A 259 -17.16 -3.73 -4.77
N ALA A 260 -17.84 -3.32 -3.73
CA ALA A 260 -18.86 -2.27 -3.81
C ALA A 260 -18.43 -0.95 -3.14
N GLY A 261 -17.28 -0.91 -2.48
CA GLY A 261 -16.72 0.31 -1.88
C GLY A 261 -16.37 1.36 -2.94
N ASP A 262 -16.13 2.57 -2.52
CA ASP A 262 -15.73 3.69 -3.38
C ASP A 262 -14.71 4.59 -2.64
N PRO A 263 -14.01 5.50 -3.33
CA PRO A 263 -13.01 6.36 -2.70
C PRO A 263 -13.52 7.27 -1.58
N THR A 264 -14.84 7.42 -1.41
CA THR A 264 -15.45 8.23 -0.34
C THR A 264 -15.93 7.40 0.86
N SER A 265 -15.79 6.08 0.80
CA SER A 265 -16.25 5.13 1.82
C SER A 265 -15.53 5.26 3.16
N SER A 266 -14.39 5.95 3.23
CA SER A 266 -13.57 6.12 4.47
C SER A 266 -13.19 4.78 5.11
N VAL A 267 -12.76 3.82 4.31
CA VAL A 267 -12.36 2.47 4.74
C VAL A 267 -11.35 2.53 5.89
N HIS A 268 -11.56 1.76 6.96
CA HIS A 268 -10.78 1.73 8.20
C HIS A 268 -10.76 3.06 8.99
N ALA A 269 -11.69 3.97 8.71
CA ALA A 269 -11.79 5.26 9.39
C ALA A 269 -13.16 5.45 10.09
N PRO A 270 -13.27 6.40 11.03
CA PRO A 270 -14.57 6.76 11.60
C PRO A 270 -15.55 7.22 10.50
N ASN A 271 -16.81 6.82 10.63
CA ASN A 271 -17.89 7.07 9.67
C ASN A 271 -17.70 6.35 8.32
N GLU A 272 -17.04 5.20 8.33
CA GLU A 272 -17.04 4.32 7.18
C GLU A 272 -18.46 4.11 6.63
N SER A 273 -18.61 4.15 5.32
CA SER A 273 -19.91 4.14 4.66
C SER A 273 -19.88 3.32 3.38
N GLN A 274 -21.08 2.96 2.92
CA GLN A 274 -21.28 2.22 1.68
C GLN A 274 -22.40 2.91 0.87
N ASP A 275 -22.15 3.18 -0.41
CA ASP A 275 -23.20 3.59 -1.33
C ASP A 275 -24.13 2.40 -1.60
N LEU A 276 -25.41 2.54 -1.26
CA LEU A 276 -26.39 1.45 -1.40
C LEU A 276 -26.78 1.19 -2.85
N GLY A 277 -26.69 2.20 -3.72
CA GLY A 277 -26.94 2.05 -5.15
C GLY A 277 -25.82 1.25 -5.83
N ASP A 278 -24.58 1.51 -5.48
CA ASP A 278 -23.42 0.75 -5.98
C ASP A 278 -23.41 -0.68 -5.43
N LEU A 279 -23.79 -0.88 -4.16
CA LEU A 279 -23.94 -2.22 -3.59
C LEU A 279 -25.01 -3.04 -4.36
N GLU A 280 -26.20 -2.46 -4.63
CA GLU A 280 -27.24 -3.14 -5.40
C GLU A 280 -26.77 -3.50 -6.80
N LYS A 281 -26.09 -2.58 -7.50
CA LYS A 281 -25.54 -2.80 -8.83
C LYS A 281 -24.42 -3.85 -8.83
N SER A 282 -23.55 -3.86 -7.82
CA SER A 282 -22.49 -4.87 -7.68
C SER A 282 -23.07 -6.27 -7.52
N VAL A 283 -24.11 -6.44 -6.70
CA VAL A 283 -24.84 -7.71 -6.56
C VAL A 283 -25.47 -8.14 -7.88
N LEU A 284 -26.06 -7.21 -8.63
CA LEU A 284 -26.64 -7.49 -9.94
C LEU A 284 -25.56 -7.88 -10.97
N ALA A 285 -24.42 -7.17 -10.98
CA ALA A 285 -23.29 -7.45 -11.85
C ALA A 285 -22.76 -8.86 -11.65
N GLU A 286 -22.56 -9.26 -10.39
CA GLU A 286 -22.13 -10.61 -10.02
C GLU A 286 -23.15 -11.67 -10.48
N ALA A 287 -24.43 -11.46 -10.23
CA ALA A 287 -25.48 -12.39 -10.66
C ALA A 287 -25.50 -12.57 -12.19
N ILE A 288 -25.30 -11.51 -12.96
CA ILE A 288 -25.20 -11.55 -14.43
C ILE A 288 -23.94 -12.31 -14.85
N ALA A 289 -22.79 -12.01 -14.25
CA ALA A 289 -21.52 -12.65 -14.56
C ALA A 289 -21.56 -14.16 -14.29
N LEU A 290 -22.08 -14.58 -13.15
CA LEU A 290 -22.27 -15.99 -12.80
C LEU A 290 -23.18 -16.72 -13.80
N ARG A 291 -24.24 -16.06 -14.26
CA ARG A 291 -25.14 -16.61 -15.29
C ARG A 291 -24.41 -16.78 -16.63
N LEU A 292 -23.63 -15.80 -17.05
CA LEU A 292 -22.84 -15.88 -18.29
C LEU A 292 -21.82 -17.01 -18.25
N LEU A 293 -21.14 -17.17 -17.12
CA LEU A 293 -20.18 -18.27 -16.89
C LEU A 293 -20.84 -19.65 -16.87
N ALA A 294 -22.07 -19.75 -16.40
CA ALA A 294 -22.81 -21.00 -16.40
C ALA A 294 -23.34 -21.42 -17.79
N GLY A 295 -23.07 -20.65 -18.83
CA GLY A 295 -23.47 -20.99 -20.21
C GLY A 295 -24.79 -20.36 -20.68
N GLY A 296 -25.27 -19.30 -20.00
CA GLY A 296 -26.39 -18.44 -20.42
C GLY A 296 -27.74 -18.97 -20.05
#